data_f36c87aae722a825f3dad2590064d477
#
_entry.id   f36c87aae722a825f3dad2590064d477
#
_cell.length_a   1.000
_cell.length_b   1.000
_cell.length_c   1.000
_cell.angle_alpha   90.00
_cell.angle_beta   90.00
_cell.angle_gamma   90.00
#
_symmetry.space_group_name_H-M   'P 1'
#
loop_
_entity.id
_entity.type
_entity.pdbx_description
1 polymer ?
#
loop_
_entity_poly.entity_id
_entity_poly.type
_entity_poly.pdbx_seq_one_letter_code
_entity_poly.pdbx_strand_id
1 'polypeptide(L)'
;GEGGEGGEGGDGGEAGPLAGLSDSQTYLAQLMLMKGHLRVGRELFDAGETKDSAVHFRHPVEEIYASIAPMLDSRGVGGFKGALHELRALVEAGDRDQVAVAYETVMNRIDNAVDAIPQAYRTDPSFVVPVVVAMLKQAAAEYDAAVKDGQMVNVAEYQDSRGFVWTARDLVGGVASRLYTADADDLGDVAADFDALMAAWPSAMPPHQPAMTPGEVSAAVSSLELELNGFITRNYGAGDGGEGGEGGEGGEGGEAG
;
A
#
# COMPACT_ATOMS: atom_id res chain seq x y z
N GLY A 1 21.57 -22.52 28.33
CA GLY A 1 21.47 -21.08 28.22
C GLY A 1 20.27 -20.77 27.38
N GLU A 2 19.19 -20.35 27.99
CA GLU A 2 17.95 -19.95 27.33
C GLU A 2 18.25 -18.67 26.56
N GLY A 3 18.15 -18.74 25.22
CA GLY A 3 18.19 -17.55 24.36
C GLY A 3 16.88 -16.78 24.56
N GLY A 4 17.00 -15.56 25.07
CA GLY A 4 15.88 -14.67 25.25
C GLY A 4 15.23 -14.37 23.91
N GLU A 5 13.92 -14.48 23.89
CA GLU A 5 13.05 -13.95 22.84
C GLU A 5 13.29 -12.46 22.78
N GLY A 6 13.84 -11.98 21.64
CA GLY A 6 13.99 -10.58 21.36
C GLY A 6 12.63 -9.93 21.39
N GLY A 7 12.44 -8.97 22.29
CA GLY A 7 11.22 -8.23 22.44
C GLY A 7 10.82 -7.61 21.11
N GLU A 8 9.54 -7.84 20.76
CA GLU A 8 8.86 -7.15 19.69
C GLU A 8 9.02 -5.65 19.92
N GLY A 9 9.79 -5.01 19.03
CA GLY A 9 9.87 -3.57 18.97
C GLY A 9 8.52 -3.09 18.51
N GLY A 10 7.68 -2.75 19.47
CA GLY A 10 6.34 -2.26 19.23
C GLY A 10 6.36 -0.93 18.51
N ASP A 11 5.32 -0.72 17.74
CA ASP A 11 4.71 0.56 17.39
C ASP A 11 5.53 1.56 16.54
N GLY A 12 6.10 1.08 15.44
CA GLY A 12 6.14 1.94 14.25
C GLY A 12 4.78 1.87 13.55
N GLY A 13 3.70 2.06 14.29
CA GLY A 13 2.36 1.74 13.84
C GLY A 13 2.05 2.32 12.46
N GLU A 14 1.41 1.51 11.61
CA GLU A 14 0.86 1.84 10.29
C GLU A 14 0.07 3.17 10.25
N ALA A 15 -0.25 3.75 11.40
CA ALA A 15 -0.89 5.06 11.54
C ALA A 15 -0.03 6.24 11.08
N GLY A 16 1.31 6.16 11.16
CA GLY A 16 2.21 7.26 10.78
C GLY A 16 2.18 7.56 9.28
N PRO A 17 2.51 6.58 8.41
CA PRO A 17 2.44 6.76 6.95
C PRO A 17 1.03 6.96 6.40
N LEU A 18 0.00 6.44 7.08
CA LEU A 18 -1.41 6.61 6.71
C LEU A 18 -2.01 7.94 7.20
N ALA A 19 -1.28 8.72 8.01
CA ALA A 19 -1.75 10.01 8.48
C ALA A 19 -2.02 10.96 7.30
N GLY A 20 -3.18 11.62 7.32
CA GLY A 20 -3.59 12.54 6.26
C GLY A 20 -4.45 11.91 5.15
N LEU A 21 -4.61 10.60 5.14
CA LEU A 21 -5.58 9.93 4.27
C LEU A 21 -7.02 10.15 4.79
N SER A 22 -7.97 10.24 3.87
CA SER A 22 -9.40 10.18 4.23
C SER A 22 -9.77 8.77 4.72
N ASP A 23 -10.91 8.64 5.43
CA ASP A 23 -11.38 7.35 5.94
C ASP A 23 -11.47 6.26 4.85
N SER A 24 -11.92 6.63 3.65
CA SER A 24 -12.02 5.68 2.53
C SER A 24 -10.65 5.32 1.94
N GLN A 25 -9.70 6.24 1.95
CA GLN A 25 -8.32 5.97 1.54
C GLN A 25 -7.59 5.12 2.59
N THR A 26 -7.77 5.42 3.88
CA THR A 26 -7.22 4.60 4.98
C THR A 26 -7.76 3.18 4.91
N TYR A 27 -9.07 3.02 4.68
CA TYR A 27 -9.68 1.71 4.49
C TYR A 27 -9.06 0.94 3.31
N LEU A 28 -8.87 1.59 2.15
CA LEU A 28 -8.21 0.97 1.01
C LEU A 28 -6.76 0.61 1.34
N ALA A 29 -6.00 1.52 1.96
CA ALA A 29 -4.60 1.30 2.33
C ALA A 29 -4.45 0.05 3.22
N GLN A 30 -5.25 -0.05 4.28
CA GLN A 30 -5.20 -1.20 5.19
C GLN A 30 -5.56 -2.52 4.51
N LEU A 31 -6.55 -2.54 3.62
CA LEU A 31 -6.87 -3.73 2.82
C LEU A 31 -5.71 -4.11 1.88
N MET A 32 -5.02 -3.13 1.31
CA MET A 32 -3.90 -3.37 0.42
C MET A 32 -2.63 -3.80 1.17
N LEU A 33 -2.35 -3.26 2.35
CA LEU A 33 -1.28 -3.74 3.24
C LEU A 33 -1.54 -5.20 3.65
N MET A 34 -2.79 -5.53 4.03
CA MET A 34 -3.19 -6.92 4.28
C MET A 34 -2.90 -7.83 3.07
N LYS A 35 -3.23 -7.39 1.85
CA LYS A 35 -2.88 -8.12 0.63
C LYS A 35 -1.36 -8.28 0.47
N GLY A 36 -0.59 -7.27 0.81
CA GLY A 36 0.88 -7.30 0.76
C GLY A 36 1.45 -8.42 1.63
N HIS A 37 1.05 -8.49 2.89
CA HIS A 37 1.43 -9.58 3.81
C HIS A 37 1.05 -10.95 3.23
N LEU A 38 -0.20 -11.12 2.82
CA LEU A 38 -0.68 -12.41 2.30
C LEU A 38 0.06 -12.83 1.03
N ARG A 39 0.43 -11.88 0.19
CA ARG A 39 1.12 -12.12 -1.08
C ARG A 39 2.55 -12.61 -0.86
N VAL A 40 3.32 -11.94 -0.02
CA VAL A 40 4.67 -12.39 0.31
C VAL A 40 4.64 -13.70 1.12
N GLY A 41 3.68 -13.85 2.02
CA GLY A 41 3.46 -15.10 2.74
C GLY A 41 3.20 -16.26 1.79
N ARG A 42 2.39 -16.06 0.74
CA ARG A 42 2.12 -17.06 -0.29
C ARG A 42 3.36 -17.39 -1.12
N GLU A 43 4.15 -16.40 -1.53
CA GLU A 43 5.41 -16.60 -2.25
C GLU A 43 6.37 -17.49 -1.44
N LEU A 44 6.52 -17.19 -0.15
CA LEU A 44 7.37 -17.98 0.76
C LEU A 44 6.85 -19.41 0.97
N PHE A 45 5.54 -19.56 1.14
CA PHE A 45 4.93 -20.88 1.30
C PHE A 45 5.14 -21.76 0.06
N ASP A 46 4.99 -21.20 -1.13
CA ASP A 46 5.20 -21.90 -2.39
C ASP A 46 6.68 -22.26 -2.60
N ALA A 47 7.59 -21.43 -2.11
CA ALA A 47 9.03 -21.69 -2.08
C ALA A 47 9.44 -22.77 -1.05
N GLY A 48 8.54 -23.15 -0.13
CA GLY A 48 8.81 -24.12 0.93
C GLY A 48 9.32 -23.53 2.24
N GLU A 49 9.39 -22.19 2.33
CA GLU A 49 9.81 -21.43 3.51
C GLU A 49 8.62 -21.28 4.48
N THR A 50 8.06 -22.42 4.92
CA THR A 50 6.80 -22.45 5.68
C THR A 50 6.87 -21.67 6.99
N LYS A 51 8.03 -21.68 7.67
CA LYS A 51 8.20 -20.99 8.95
C LYS A 51 8.13 -19.46 8.77
N ASP A 52 8.86 -18.94 7.78
CA ASP A 52 8.88 -17.50 7.49
C ASP A 52 7.52 -17.06 6.90
N SER A 53 6.94 -17.89 6.04
CA SER A 53 5.60 -17.68 5.50
C SER A 53 4.53 -17.48 6.58
N ALA A 54 4.54 -18.30 7.64
CA ALA A 54 3.51 -18.28 8.68
C ALA A 54 3.36 -16.93 9.39
N VAL A 55 4.44 -16.16 9.51
CA VAL A 55 4.45 -14.82 10.11
C VAL A 55 3.51 -13.88 9.34
N HIS A 56 3.58 -13.88 8.01
CA HIS A 56 2.80 -13.00 7.14
C HIS A 56 1.31 -13.34 7.08
N PHE A 57 0.92 -14.56 7.42
CA PHE A 57 -0.49 -14.92 7.60
C PHE A 57 -1.02 -14.59 9.01
N ARG A 58 -0.14 -14.25 9.95
CA ARG A 58 -0.47 -13.81 11.30
C ARG A 58 -0.72 -12.30 11.35
N HIS A 59 0.16 -11.49 10.74
CA HIS A 59 0.12 -10.02 10.77
C HIS A 59 -1.26 -9.45 10.38
N PRO A 60 -1.95 -9.88 9.32
CA PRO A 60 -3.28 -9.36 8.98
C PRO A 60 -4.31 -9.48 10.11
N VAL A 61 -4.23 -10.54 10.91
CA VAL A 61 -5.16 -10.77 12.02
C VAL A 61 -4.82 -9.96 13.25
N GLU A 62 -3.53 -9.88 13.58
CA GLU A 62 -3.05 -9.32 14.84
C GLU A 62 -2.89 -7.79 14.76
N GLU A 63 -2.51 -7.27 13.60
CA GLU A 63 -2.15 -5.85 13.43
C GLU A 63 -3.24 -5.04 12.71
N ILE A 64 -3.84 -5.60 11.65
CA ILE A 64 -4.72 -4.82 10.76
C ILE A 64 -6.20 -5.05 11.05
N TYR A 65 -6.62 -6.30 11.32
CA TYR A 65 -8.04 -6.65 11.32
C TYR A 65 -8.86 -5.86 12.34
N ALA A 66 -8.29 -5.55 13.50
CA ALA A 66 -9.00 -4.80 14.55
C ALA A 66 -9.37 -3.37 14.10
N SER A 67 -8.52 -2.74 13.31
CA SER A 67 -8.75 -1.38 12.79
C SER A 67 -9.75 -1.36 11.63
N ILE A 68 -9.75 -2.38 10.76
CA ILE A 68 -10.68 -2.41 9.62
C ILE A 68 -12.07 -2.96 9.97
N ALA A 69 -12.23 -3.75 11.04
CA ALA A 69 -13.51 -4.38 11.38
C ALA A 69 -14.67 -3.37 11.49
N PRO A 70 -14.57 -2.24 12.24
CA PRO A 70 -15.63 -1.24 12.26
C PRO A 70 -15.84 -0.55 10.90
N MET A 71 -14.80 -0.48 10.06
CA MET A 71 -14.91 0.11 8.72
C MET A 71 -15.64 -0.83 7.74
N LEU A 72 -15.46 -2.16 7.88
CA LEU A 72 -16.24 -3.17 7.17
C LEU A 72 -17.72 -3.08 7.55
N ASP A 73 -18.02 -3.07 8.84
CA ASP A 73 -19.38 -3.00 9.37
C ASP A 73 -20.12 -1.74 8.86
N SER A 74 -19.47 -0.58 8.90
CA SER A 74 -20.04 0.69 8.41
C SER A 74 -20.36 0.70 6.92
N ARG A 75 -19.71 -0.19 6.14
CA ARG A 75 -19.92 -0.35 4.70
C ARG A 75 -20.82 -1.54 4.35
N GLY A 76 -21.36 -2.23 5.35
CA GLY A 76 -22.21 -3.41 5.16
C GLY A 76 -21.45 -4.63 4.62
N VAL A 77 -20.12 -4.67 4.78
CA VAL A 77 -19.27 -5.78 4.37
C VAL A 77 -19.15 -6.79 5.50
N GLY A 78 -19.46 -8.04 5.22
CA GLY A 78 -19.31 -9.11 6.19
C GLY A 78 -17.85 -9.33 6.61
N GLY A 79 -17.62 -9.46 7.92
CA GLY A 79 -16.30 -9.74 8.46
C GLY A 79 -15.72 -11.08 7.97
N PHE A 80 -14.40 -11.16 7.83
CA PHE A 80 -13.70 -12.35 7.31
C PHE A 80 -12.53 -12.82 8.22
N LYS A 81 -12.51 -12.40 9.49
CA LYS A 81 -11.47 -12.79 10.43
C LYS A 81 -11.34 -14.32 10.56
N GLY A 82 -12.47 -15.04 10.52
CA GLY A 82 -12.48 -16.50 10.57
C GLY A 82 -11.74 -17.14 9.40
N ALA A 83 -11.89 -16.59 8.18
CA ALA A 83 -11.18 -17.07 7.00
C ALA A 83 -9.67 -16.82 7.08
N LEU A 84 -9.24 -15.70 7.65
CA LEU A 84 -7.82 -15.43 7.92
C LEU A 84 -7.22 -16.43 8.93
N HIS A 85 -7.94 -16.74 10.00
CA HIS A 85 -7.51 -17.75 10.99
C HIS A 85 -7.42 -19.15 10.38
N GLU A 86 -8.38 -19.52 9.53
CA GLU A 86 -8.38 -20.80 8.82
C GLU A 86 -7.18 -20.90 7.88
N LEU A 87 -6.93 -19.87 7.05
CA LEU A 87 -5.79 -19.82 6.17
C LEU A 87 -4.47 -19.96 6.94
N ARG A 88 -4.30 -19.21 8.03
CA ARG A 88 -3.12 -19.32 8.89
C ARG A 88 -2.93 -20.74 9.41
N ALA A 89 -3.95 -21.38 9.94
CA ALA A 89 -3.87 -22.74 10.46
C ALA A 89 -3.48 -23.76 9.39
N LEU A 90 -3.97 -23.61 8.16
CA LEU A 90 -3.62 -24.46 7.03
C LEU A 90 -2.16 -24.28 6.58
N VAL A 91 -1.65 -23.03 6.59
CA VAL A 91 -0.23 -22.73 6.33
C VAL A 91 0.66 -23.37 7.39
N GLU A 92 0.33 -23.23 8.67
CA GLU A 92 1.06 -23.87 9.77
C GLU A 92 1.04 -25.41 9.68
N ALA A 93 -0.05 -25.99 9.17
CA ALA A 93 -0.17 -27.42 8.90
C ALA A 93 0.59 -27.89 7.62
N GLY A 94 0.95 -26.96 6.74
CA GLY A 94 1.66 -27.24 5.48
C GLY A 94 0.79 -27.93 4.41
N ASP A 95 -0.54 -27.78 4.49
CA ASP A 95 -1.51 -28.37 3.55
C ASP A 95 -1.62 -27.53 2.28
N ARG A 96 -0.79 -27.83 1.28
CA ARG A 96 -0.66 -27.06 0.05
C ARG A 96 -1.98 -26.91 -0.72
N ASP A 97 -2.78 -27.97 -0.81
CA ASP A 97 -4.01 -27.95 -1.58
C ASP A 97 -5.07 -27.05 -0.90
N GLN A 98 -5.23 -27.22 0.41
CA GLN A 98 -6.18 -26.41 1.18
C GLN A 98 -5.71 -24.95 1.34
N VAL A 99 -4.40 -24.71 1.48
CA VAL A 99 -3.85 -23.34 1.50
C VAL A 99 -4.19 -22.60 0.21
N ALA A 100 -4.08 -23.23 -0.96
CA ALA A 100 -4.43 -22.59 -2.23
C ALA A 100 -5.90 -22.12 -2.25
N VAL A 101 -6.83 -22.97 -1.82
CA VAL A 101 -8.27 -22.67 -1.78
C VAL A 101 -8.59 -21.58 -0.74
N ALA A 102 -8.02 -21.71 0.46
CA ALA A 102 -8.24 -20.75 1.54
C ALA A 102 -7.64 -19.38 1.21
N TYR A 103 -6.48 -19.33 0.57
CA TYR A 103 -5.85 -18.10 0.10
C TYR A 103 -6.77 -17.35 -0.89
N GLU A 104 -7.23 -18.03 -1.93
CA GLU A 104 -8.17 -17.43 -2.89
C GLU A 104 -9.47 -16.97 -2.20
N THR A 105 -9.96 -17.73 -1.21
CA THR A 105 -11.12 -17.33 -0.44
C THR A 105 -10.90 -16.02 0.29
N VAL A 106 -9.75 -15.86 0.97
CA VAL A 106 -9.40 -14.63 1.69
C VAL A 106 -9.20 -13.47 0.71
N MET A 107 -8.46 -13.69 -0.38
CA MET A 107 -8.24 -12.66 -1.41
C MET A 107 -9.56 -12.14 -2.00
N ASN A 108 -10.49 -13.04 -2.31
CA ASN A 108 -11.83 -12.67 -2.76
C ASN A 108 -12.63 -11.88 -1.70
N ARG A 109 -12.46 -12.18 -0.40
CA ARG A 109 -13.08 -11.39 0.68
C ARG A 109 -12.52 -9.98 0.73
N ILE A 110 -11.21 -9.82 0.55
CA ILE A 110 -10.58 -8.50 0.49
C ILE A 110 -11.06 -7.75 -0.76
N ASP A 111 -11.13 -8.40 -1.92
CA ASP A 111 -11.62 -7.76 -3.14
C ASP A 111 -13.08 -7.29 -3.01
N ASN A 112 -13.95 -8.10 -2.41
CA ASN A 112 -15.32 -7.71 -2.08
C ASN A 112 -15.37 -6.51 -1.11
N ALA A 113 -14.42 -6.43 -0.17
CA ALA A 113 -14.30 -5.29 0.73
C ALA A 113 -13.86 -4.02 -0.02
N VAL A 114 -12.92 -4.15 -0.96
CA VAL A 114 -12.51 -3.04 -1.85
C VAL A 114 -13.68 -2.59 -2.72
N ASP A 115 -14.52 -3.51 -3.20
CA ASP A 115 -15.69 -3.19 -4.02
C ASP A 115 -16.77 -2.37 -3.30
N ALA A 116 -16.75 -2.32 -1.97
CA ALA A 116 -17.59 -1.42 -1.19
C ALA A 116 -17.19 0.07 -1.34
N ILE A 117 -15.99 0.36 -1.84
CA ILE A 117 -15.61 1.71 -2.25
C ILE A 117 -16.22 1.98 -3.64
N PRO A 118 -16.94 3.11 -3.85
CA PRO A 118 -17.50 3.43 -5.15
C PRO A 118 -16.46 3.35 -6.28
N GLN A 119 -16.82 2.74 -7.41
CA GLN A 119 -15.92 2.57 -8.55
C GLN A 119 -15.32 3.89 -9.02
N ALA A 120 -16.08 4.99 -8.96
CA ALA A 120 -15.61 6.32 -9.34
C ALA A 120 -14.34 6.72 -8.57
N TYR A 121 -14.23 6.39 -7.28
CA TYR A 121 -13.03 6.63 -6.47
C TYR A 121 -11.93 5.62 -6.79
N ARG A 122 -12.25 4.33 -6.88
CA ARG A 122 -11.26 3.27 -7.14
C ARG A 122 -10.54 3.42 -8.49
N THR A 123 -11.13 4.14 -9.42
CA THR A 123 -10.55 4.42 -10.74
C THR A 123 -10.06 5.87 -10.89
N ASP A 124 -10.12 6.67 -9.84
CA ASP A 124 -9.66 8.06 -9.83
C ASP A 124 -8.22 8.14 -9.34
N PRO A 125 -7.26 8.57 -10.18
CA PRO A 125 -5.88 8.76 -9.74
C PRO A 125 -5.74 9.68 -8.53
N SER A 126 -6.58 10.73 -8.40
CA SER A 126 -6.55 11.64 -7.26
C SER A 126 -6.92 10.97 -5.93
N PHE A 127 -7.71 9.90 -5.99
CA PHE A 127 -8.04 9.08 -4.83
C PHE A 127 -6.98 8.01 -4.56
N VAL A 128 -6.48 7.35 -5.61
CA VAL A 128 -5.60 6.18 -5.49
C VAL A 128 -4.14 6.57 -5.19
N VAL A 129 -3.62 7.63 -5.81
CA VAL A 129 -2.21 8.03 -5.64
C VAL A 129 -1.83 8.31 -4.19
N PRO A 130 -2.60 9.04 -3.37
CA PRO A 130 -2.28 9.22 -1.96
C PRO A 130 -2.16 7.89 -1.19
N VAL A 131 -2.98 6.89 -1.53
CA VAL A 131 -2.91 5.54 -0.94
C VAL A 131 -1.61 4.84 -1.34
N VAL A 132 -1.25 4.90 -2.62
CA VAL A 132 0.01 4.34 -3.12
C VAL A 132 1.20 4.96 -2.40
N VAL A 133 1.25 6.29 -2.28
CA VAL A 133 2.34 7.00 -1.59
C VAL A 133 2.43 6.58 -0.12
N ALA A 134 1.30 6.46 0.58
CA ALA A 134 1.27 6.00 1.96
C ALA A 134 1.80 4.56 2.11
N MET A 135 1.44 3.66 1.21
CA MET A 135 1.95 2.29 1.20
C MET A 135 3.45 2.21 0.91
N LEU A 136 3.97 3.05 -0.01
CA LEU A 136 5.39 3.13 -0.30
C LEU A 136 6.19 3.66 0.91
N LYS A 137 5.64 4.63 1.63
CA LYS A 137 6.24 5.14 2.88
C LYS A 137 6.25 4.07 3.98
N GLN A 138 5.18 3.29 4.09
CA GLN A 138 5.17 2.14 5.01
C GLN A 138 6.24 1.12 4.61
N ALA A 139 6.33 0.76 3.34
CA ALA A 139 7.36 -0.15 2.85
C ALA A 139 8.79 0.36 3.14
N ALA A 140 9.05 1.65 3.01
CA ALA A 140 10.34 2.24 3.36
C ALA A 140 10.64 2.17 4.87
N ALA A 141 9.61 2.36 5.72
CA ALA A 141 9.73 2.23 7.17
C ALA A 141 10.05 0.79 7.59
N GLU A 142 9.36 -0.20 7.01
CA GLU A 142 9.65 -1.62 7.26
C GLU A 142 11.06 -2.00 6.78
N TYR A 143 11.46 -1.51 5.60
CA TYR A 143 12.83 -1.76 5.10
C TYR A 143 13.90 -1.13 6.01
N ASP A 144 13.65 0.06 6.56
CA ASP A 144 14.56 0.68 7.54
C ASP A 144 14.61 -0.13 8.85
N ALA A 145 13.50 -0.69 9.30
CA ALA A 145 13.47 -1.60 10.43
C ALA A 145 14.20 -2.93 10.15
N ALA A 146 14.13 -3.40 8.90
CA ALA A 146 14.76 -4.64 8.46
C ALA A 146 16.28 -4.56 8.37
N VAL A 147 16.85 -3.38 8.06
CA VAL A 147 18.28 -3.20 7.77
C VAL A 147 18.91 -2.23 8.74
N LYS A 148 19.91 -2.68 9.49
CA LYS A 148 20.72 -1.81 10.40
C LYS A 148 22.20 -2.04 10.13
N ASP A 149 22.96 -0.95 10.05
CA ASP A 149 24.41 -0.97 9.81
C ASP A 149 24.82 -1.81 8.59
N GLY A 150 24.01 -1.80 7.53
CA GLY A 150 24.24 -2.54 6.30
C GLY A 150 24.02 -4.05 6.42
N GLN A 151 23.33 -4.50 7.47
CA GLN A 151 23.00 -5.91 7.68
C GLN A 151 21.50 -6.12 7.82
N MET A 152 21.03 -7.28 7.35
CA MET A 152 19.66 -7.72 7.55
C MET A 152 19.47 -8.17 8.99
N VAL A 153 18.67 -7.46 9.77
CA VAL A 153 18.41 -7.74 11.19
C VAL A 153 16.99 -8.22 11.45
N ASN A 154 16.04 -7.86 10.58
CA ASN A 154 14.66 -8.34 10.65
C ASN A 154 14.17 -8.78 9.26
N VAL A 155 14.13 -10.08 9.05
CA VAL A 155 13.73 -10.67 7.76
C VAL A 155 12.24 -10.47 7.49
N ALA A 156 11.40 -10.51 8.52
CA ALA A 156 9.94 -10.34 8.35
C ALA A 156 9.60 -8.96 7.79
N GLU A 157 10.21 -7.89 8.33
CA GLU A 157 9.97 -6.52 7.84
C GLU A 157 10.49 -6.31 6.40
N TYR A 158 11.62 -6.93 6.03
CA TYR A 158 12.07 -6.96 4.64
C TYR A 158 11.02 -7.60 3.72
N GLN A 159 10.42 -8.70 4.16
CA GLN A 159 9.41 -9.43 3.40
C GLN A 159 8.10 -8.64 3.30
N ASP A 160 7.65 -8.02 4.38
CA ASP A 160 6.46 -7.16 4.39
C ASP A 160 6.62 -5.97 3.45
N SER A 161 7.76 -5.27 3.53
CA SER A 161 8.06 -4.15 2.65
C SER A 161 8.02 -4.54 1.17
N ARG A 162 8.52 -5.74 0.80
CA ARG A 162 8.39 -6.31 -0.55
C ARG A 162 6.93 -6.45 -0.98
N GLY A 163 6.10 -7.03 -0.12
CA GLY A 163 4.68 -7.23 -0.39
C GLY A 163 3.92 -5.93 -0.57
N PHE A 164 4.27 -4.90 0.21
CA PHE A 164 3.67 -3.58 0.14
C PHE A 164 4.00 -2.85 -1.16
N VAL A 165 5.26 -2.86 -1.60
CA VAL A 165 5.67 -2.25 -2.87
C VAL A 165 4.97 -2.92 -4.05
N TRP A 166 4.87 -4.25 -4.07
CA TRP A 166 4.16 -4.95 -5.13
C TRP A 166 2.67 -4.57 -5.19
N THR A 167 2.03 -4.49 -4.04
CA THR A 167 0.60 -4.15 -3.97
C THR A 167 0.37 -2.67 -4.32
N ALA A 168 1.28 -1.78 -3.95
CA ALA A 168 1.26 -0.38 -4.36
C ALA A 168 1.40 -0.23 -5.88
N ARG A 169 2.31 -0.98 -6.51
CA ARG A 169 2.46 -1.03 -7.97
C ARG A 169 1.19 -1.50 -8.67
N ASP A 170 0.55 -2.54 -8.14
CA ASP A 170 -0.72 -3.05 -8.71
C ASP A 170 -1.83 -1.99 -8.65
N LEU A 171 -1.90 -1.19 -7.57
CA LEU A 171 -2.84 -0.08 -7.48
C LEU A 171 -2.62 0.98 -8.57
N VAL A 172 -1.36 1.36 -8.83
CA VAL A 172 -1.04 2.25 -9.97
C VAL A 172 -1.47 1.61 -11.28
N GLY A 173 -1.22 0.31 -11.47
CA GLY A 173 -1.69 -0.45 -12.61
C GLY A 173 -3.21 -0.39 -12.80
N GLY A 174 -3.98 -0.38 -11.72
CA GLY A 174 -5.43 -0.26 -11.73
C GLY A 174 -5.97 1.07 -12.29
N VAL A 175 -5.18 2.14 -12.22
CA VAL A 175 -5.52 3.46 -12.77
C VAL A 175 -4.67 3.84 -13.99
N ALA A 176 -3.81 2.95 -14.46
CA ALA A 176 -2.83 3.21 -15.51
C ALA A 176 -3.45 3.74 -16.81
N SER A 177 -4.64 3.27 -17.20
CA SER A 177 -5.31 3.76 -18.41
C SER A 177 -5.68 5.24 -18.32
N ARG A 178 -6.05 5.72 -17.14
CA ARG A 178 -6.34 7.14 -16.91
C ARG A 178 -5.06 7.98 -16.85
N LEU A 179 -4.02 7.44 -16.20
CA LEU A 179 -2.71 8.07 -16.17
C LEU A 179 -2.14 8.20 -17.58
N TYR A 180 -2.18 7.12 -18.38
CA TYR A 180 -1.72 7.11 -19.77
C TYR A 180 -2.45 8.13 -20.65
N THR A 181 -3.76 8.27 -20.47
CA THR A 181 -4.56 9.22 -21.25
C THR A 181 -4.21 10.68 -20.89
N ALA A 182 -3.79 10.92 -19.65
CA ALA A 182 -3.37 12.24 -19.21
C ALA A 182 -1.93 12.57 -19.63
N ASP A 183 -0.98 11.66 -19.39
CA ASP A 183 0.41 11.79 -19.80
C ASP A 183 1.08 10.40 -19.92
N ALA A 184 1.41 10.00 -21.13
CA ALA A 184 2.00 8.68 -21.40
C ALA A 184 3.47 8.60 -21.01
N ASP A 185 4.20 9.70 -21.14
CA ASP A 185 5.64 9.76 -20.86
C ASP A 185 5.86 9.70 -19.33
N ASP A 186 5.13 10.50 -18.56
CA ASP A 186 5.15 10.47 -17.09
C ASP A 186 4.81 9.07 -16.55
N LEU A 187 3.85 8.36 -17.15
CA LEU A 187 3.54 6.98 -16.73
C LEU A 187 4.70 6.02 -16.98
N GLY A 188 5.44 6.24 -18.07
CA GLY A 188 6.65 5.48 -18.37
C GLY A 188 7.73 5.68 -17.31
N ASP A 189 7.92 6.90 -16.87
CA ASP A 189 8.88 7.26 -15.83
C ASP A 189 8.48 6.66 -14.47
N VAL A 190 7.21 6.76 -14.07
CA VAL A 190 6.67 6.08 -12.87
C VAL A 190 6.92 4.57 -12.92
N ALA A 191 6.72 3.92 -14.05
CA ALA A 191 6.96 2.49 -14.18
C ALA A 191 8.45 2.13 -14.03
N ALA A 192 9.35 2.94 -14.61
CA ALA A 192 10.79 2.77 -14.48
C ALA A 192 11.27 2.97 -13.02
N ASP A 193 10.72 3.96 -12.34
CA ASP A 193 11.04 4.23 -10.94
C ASP A 193 10.56 3.09 -10.01
N PHE A 194 9.39 2.51 -10.27
CA PHE A 194 8.98 1.28 -9.57
C PHE A 194 9.94 0.11 -9.83
N ASP A 195 10.38 -0.09 -11.07
CA ASP A 195 11.34 -1.16 -11.39
C ASP A 195 12.68 -0.93 -10.67
N ALA A 196 13.15 0.32 -10.59
CA ALA A 196 14.34 0.67 -9.84
C ALA A 196 14.18 0.43 -8.33
N LEU A 197 13.08 0.85 -7.75
CA LEU A 197 12.78 0.61 -6.32
C LEU A 197 12.70 -0.89 -6.02
N MET A 198 12.05 -1.67 -6.88
CA MET A 198 11.89 -3.12 -6.68
C MET A 198 13.21 -3.89 -6.71
N ALA A 199 14.30 -3.32 -7.21
CA ALA A 199 15.63 -3.90 -7.12
C ALA A 199 16.13 -4.07 -5.68
N ALA A 200 15.54 -3.37 -4.70
CA ALA A 200 15.83 -3.56 -3.27
C ALA A 200 15.45 -4.98 -2.78
N TRP A 201 14.48 -5.62 -3.43
CA TRP A 201 13.96 -6.96 -3.07
C TRP A 201 14.14 -7.98 -4.20
N PRO A 202 15.37 -8.45 -4.46
CA PRO A 202 15.62 -9.42 -5.54
C PRO A 202 14.88 -10.76 -5.34
N SER A 203 14.55 -11.12 -4.10
CA SER A 203 13.78 -12.31 -3.74
C SER A 203 13.07 -12.12 -2.40
N ALA A 204 12.08 -12.98 -2.09
CA ALA A 204 11.39 -12.96 -0.79
C ALA A 204 12.34 -13.30 0.37
N MET A 205 13.28 -14.21 0.16
CA MET A 205 14.37 -14.42 1.12
C MET A 205 15.47 -13.39 0.85
N PRO A 206 15.83 -12.55 1.85
CA PRO A 206 16.82 -11.50 1.64
C PRO A 206 18.20 -12.08 1.30
N PRO A 207 18.99 -11.37 0.48
CA PRO A 207 20.39 -11.69 0.32
C PRO A 207 21.16 -11.41 1.62
N HIS A 208 22.33 -11.99 1.76
CA HIS A 208 23.18 -11.81 2.95
C HIS A 208 23.51 -10.32 3.21
N GLN A 209 23.71 -9.56 2.16
CA GLN A 209 23.84 -8.10 2.21
C GLN A 209 22.63 -7.47 1.48
N PRO A 210 22.00 -6.46 2.06
CA PRO A 210 20.91 -5.74 1.41
C PRO A 210 21.33 -5.22 0.02
N ALA A 211 20.44 -5.35 -0.95
CA ALA A 211 20.70 -4.87 -2.32
C ALA A 211 20.72 -3.34 -2.40
N MET A 212 19.99 -2.68 -1.53
CA MET A 212 19.97 -1.22 -1.35
C MET A 212 20.08 -0.88 0.14
N THR A 213 20.62 0.28 0.45
CA THR A 213 20.58 0.83 1.82
C THR A 213 19.18 1.39 2.11
N PRO A 214 18.77 1.52 3.40
CA PRO A 214 17.52 2.18 3.76
C PRO A 214 17.41 3.61 3.19
N GLY A 215 18.52 4.34 3.15
CA GLY A 215 18.58 5.68 2.56
C GLY A 215 18.28 5.69 1.05
N GLU A 216 18.79 4.70 0.30
CA GLU A 216 18.50 4.55 -1.14
C GLU A 216 17.04 4.19 -1.36
N VAL A 217 16.45 3.29 -0.56
CA VAL A 217 15.03 2.95 -0.63
C VAL A 217 14.16 4.19 -0.32
N SER A 218 14.48 4.93 0.75
CA SER A 218 13.76 6.15 1.10
C SER A 218 13.85 7.22 0.01
N ALA A 219 15.01 7.36 -0.62
CA ALA A 219 15.19 8.29 -1.75
C ALA A 219 14.35 7.88 -2.97
N ALA A 220 14.33 6.60 -3.33
CA ALA A 220 13.53 6.08 -4.43
C ALA A 220 12.01 6.26 -4.17
N VAL A 221 11.56 6.02 -2.93
CA VAL A 221 10.16 6.28 -2.53
C VAL A 221 9.84 7.77 -2.63
N SER A 222 10.77 8.66 -2.21
CA SER A 222 10.56 10.11 -2.31
C SER A 222 10.51 10.59 -3.76
N SER A 223 11.29 9.99 -4.67
CA SER A 223 11.21 10.26 -6.11
C SER A 223 9.84 9.87 -6.66
N LEU A 224 9.38 8.66 -6.39
CA LEU A 224 8.03 8.20 -6.79
C LEU A 224 6.92 9.08 -6.21
N GLU A 225 7.02 9.48 -4.94
CA GLU A 225 6.06 10.40 -4.33
C GLU A 225 5.99 11.73 -5.07
N LEU A 226 7.16 12.32 -5.36
CA LEU A 226 7.22 13.61 -6.05
C LEU A 226 6.63 13.53 -7.45
N GLU A 227 6.95 12.47 -8.19
CA GLU A 227 6.48 12.25 -9.55
C GLU A 227 4.97 12.00 -9.60
N LEU A 228 4.45 11.08 -8.78
CA LEU A 228 3.02 10.78 -8.67
C LEU A 228 2.21 12.00 -8.25
N ASN A 229 2.66 12.76 -7.23
CA ASN A 229 1.98 13.98 -6.80
C ASN A 229 2.09 15.09 -7.85
N GLY A 230 3.23 15.22 -8.53
CA GLY A 230 3.42 16.13 -9.65
C GLY A 230 2.44 15.82 -10.79
N PHE A 231 2.30 14.56 -11.14
CA PHE A 231 1.34 14.08 -12.13
C PHE A 231 -0.10 14.48 -11.75
N ILE A 232 -0.53 14.21 -10.50
CA ILE A 232 -1.86 14.57 -10.03
C ILE A 232 -2.08 16.08 -10.07
N THR A 233 -1.11 16.86 -9.62
CA THR A 233 -1.21 18.32 -9.63
C THR A 233 -1.37 18.89 -11.03
N ARG A 234 -0.60 18.39 -12.01
CA ARG A 234 -0.65 18.85 -13.41
C ARG A 234 -1.95 18.48 -14.11
N ASN A 235 -2.49 17.27 -13.85
CA ASN A 235 -3.55 16.69 -14.66
C ASN A 235 -4.93 16.67 -13.97
N TYR A 236 -4.96 16.76 -12.63
CA TYR A 236 -6.19 16.68 -11.82
C TYR A 236 -6.33 17.82 -10.82
N GLY A 237 -5.30 18.65 -10.62
CA GLY A 237 -5.28 19.74 -9.65
C GLY A 237 -5.94 21.05 -10.10
N ALA A 238 -6.42 21.15 -11.33
CA ALA A 238 -7.00 22.36 -11.89
C ALA A 238 -8.54 22.36 -11.86
N GLY A 239 -9.15 21.96 -10.77
CA GLY A 239 -10.61 21.85 -10.62
C GLY A 239 -11.22 22.67 -9.50
N ASP A 240 -10.60 23.78 -9.06
CA ASP A 240 -11.29 24.82 -8.24
C ASP A 240 -10.48 26.13 -8.20
N GLY A 241 -10.03 26.61 -9.35
CA GLY A 241 -9.59 27.98 -9.54
C GLY A 241 -10.80 28.85 -9.84
N GLY A 242 -11.42 29.42 -8.80
CA GLY A 242 -12.61 30.22 -8.88
C GLY A 242 -12.60 31.19 -10.06
N GLU A 243 -13.70 31.21 -10.80
CA GLU A 243 -14.02 32.33 -11.69
C GLU A 243 -13.96 33.65 -10.89
N GLY A 244 -12.84 34.33 -11.06
CA GLY A 244 -12.64 35.66 -10.56
C GLY A 244 -13.73 36.55 -11.13
N GLY A 245 -14.54 37.12 -10.26
CA GLY A 245 -15.64 37.98 -10.60
C GLY A 245 -15.23 39.05 -11.62
N GLU A 246 -15.98 39.12 -12.70
CA GLU A 246 -15.94 40.22 -13.64
C GLU A 246 -16.27 41.51 -12.89
N GLY A 247 -15.31 42.42 -12.95
CA GLY A 247 -15.44 43.77 -12.36
C GLY A 247 -16.62 44.51 -12.98
N GLY A 248 -17.54 44.90 -12.14
CA GLY A 248 -18.63 45.77 -12.51
C GLY A 248 -18.12 47.07 -13.13
N GLU A 249 -18.51 47.30 -14.37
CA GLU A 249 -18.32 48.59 -15.04
C GLU A 249 -19.04 49.71 -14.31
N GLY A 250 -18.32 50.78 -14.08
CA GLY A 250 -18.81 51.99 -13.47
C GLY A 250 -19.87 52.66 -14.34
N GLY A 251 -21.06 52.89 -13.78
CA GLY A 251 -22.07 53.72 -14.34
C GLY A 251 -21.64 55.19 -14.30
N GLU A 252 -21.55 55.78 -15.46
CA GLU A 252 -21.35 57.22 -15.63
C GLU A 252 -22.52 58.04 -15.12
N GLY A 253 -22.15 59.16 -14.56
CA GLY A 253 -23.07 60.17 -14.08
C GLY A 253 -23.89 60.82 -15.20
N GLY A 254 -25.13 61.07 -14.94
CA GLY A 254 -26.00 61.95 -15.70
C GLY A 254 -26.23 63.25 -14.93
N GLU A 255 -25.76 64.32 -15.54
CA GLU A 255 -26.05 65.67 -15.16
C GLU A 255 -27.50 66.07 -15.49
N ALA A 256 -27.89 67.09 -14.82
CA ALA A 256 -28.75 68.17 -15.23
C ALA A 256 -30.20 68.17 -14.75
N GLY A 257 -30.56 69.35 -14.12
CA GLY A 257 -31.87 69.93 -14.04
C GLY A 257 -32.14 70.62 -12.74
#